data_c58adb5e018252ff8170d1936e4eaa74
#
_entry.id   c58adb5e018252ff8170d1936e4eaa74
#
_cell.length_a   1.000
_cell.length_b   1.000
_cell.length_c   1.000
_cell.angle_alpha   90.00
_cell.angle_beta   90.00
_cell.angle_gamma   90.00
#
_symmetry.space_group_name_H-M   'P 1'
#
loop_
_entity.id
_entity.type
_entity.pdbx_description
1 polymer ?
#
loop_
_entity_poly.entity_id
_entity_poly.type
_entity_poly.pdbx_seq_one_letter_code
_entity_poly.pdbx_strand_id
1 'polypeptide(L)'
;MQTTHSNLSRRRFLAGLTGLAAGGALAGCGGNGNGNAGGGKGLTFLNWQQVKGTPLEQAIQAYEKSSGTSVTVQPAVTQEYDTKMRTLLAGGAPPDVMRINDDFVRGFSGQGALLDLRPYIEKDGLDTSAFAKEAYEFPKQPDGSHTAWVLGYEPRLVFYNVDLFKQAGLPLPPTTWSPDGWSWSDFADRAKKLTDPAKKQYGALVYLDTGYEQTFTVNHGSQTGIYSADGTQFTLPGAKEVEALQWATDLTCKDKVQPPWSALQQDNVQNQLFAQGKIAMMFATFGTVPYLRTTVKDFTWDVAPPPADVAQKTEASVIVFCIPKAAKNPDRAWELLKFLAGEEGGKILLGGGAFTPINNKVAAQLAAGGKQPEHIALFGEAAKHLTATNQTKNTLGARELYRPALDQAYNCEKPVADVLNQIKPQVENALKG
;
A
#
# COMPACT_ATOMS: atom_id res chain seq x y z
N MET A 1 -7.20 12.30 -53.17
CA MET A 1 -6.67 10.95 -53.17
C MET A 1 -7.36 10.18 -52.03
N GLN A 2 -8.32 9.36 -52.43
CA GLN A 2 -9.11 8.52 -51.53
C GLN A 2 -8.30 7.30 -51.15
N THR A 3 -8.26 6.97 -49.84
CA THR A 3 -7.82 5.65 -49.38
C THR A 3 -8.97 5.00 -48.60
N THR A 4 -9.39 3.92 -49.15
CA THR A 4 -10.48 3.02 -48.78
C THR A 4 -10.20 2.27 -47.47
N HIS A 5 -11.12 2.32 -46.52
CA HIS A 5 -11.18 1.43 -45.37
C HIS A 5 -11.76 0.07 -45.79
N SER A 6 -11.03 -1.00 -45.57
CA SER A 6 -11.52 -2.37 -45.71
C SER A 6 -11.99 -2.92 -44.36
N ASN A 7 -13.30 -3.09 -44.21
CA ASN A 7 -13.95 -3.83 -43.13
C ASN A 7 -13.69 -5.34 -43.33
N LEU A 8 -12.97 -5.97 -42.38
CA LEU A 8 -12.89 -7.44 -42.30
C LEU A 8 -13.87 -7.96 -41.26
N SER A 9 -14.90 -8.60 -41.74
CA SER A 9 -16.00 -9.23 -41.04
C SER A 9 -15.55 -10.43 -40.19
N ARG A 10 -15.97 -10.42 -38.90
CA ARG A 10 -15.86 -11.54 -37.93
C ARG A 10 -16.90 -12.64 -38.22
N ARG A 11 -16.80 -13.33 -39.32
CA ARG A 11 -17.61 -14.56 -39.57
C ARG A 11 -16.91 -15.41 -40.64
N ARG A 12 -16.03 -16.33 -40.19
CA ARG A 12 -15.64 -17.55 -40.89
C ARG A 12 -14.42 -18.18 -40.22
N PHE A 13 -14.63 -18.90 -39.11
CA PHE A 13 -13.70 -19.95 -38.65
C PHE A 13 -14.49 -20.96 -37.80
N LEU A 14 -15.36 -21.70 -38.47
CA LEU A 14 -15.99 -22.89 -37.90
C LEU A 14 -16.35 -23.79 -39.08
N ALA A 15 -15.42 -24.61 -39.52
CA ALA A 15 -15.68 -25.88 -40.25
C ALA A 15 -14.34 -26.57 -40.53
N GLY A 16 -14.22 -27.77 -40.02
CA GLY A 16 -13.24 -28.74 -40.56
C GLY A 16 -12.23 -29.25 -39.54
N LEU A 17 -12.58 -30.34 -38.85
CA LEU A 17 -11.67 -31.45 -38.50
C LEU A 17 -12.49 -32.59 -37.87
N THR A 18 -13.08 -33.41 -38.74
CA THR A 18 -13.51 -34.77 -38.40
C THR A 18 -12.49 -35.76 -38.97
N GLY A 19 -12.01 -36.67 -38.13
CA GLY A 19 -11.57 -38.01 -38.56
C GLY A 19 -10.07 -38.20 -38.61
N LEU A 20 -9.53 -38.95 -37.69
CA LEU A 20 -8.79 -40.20 -37.95
C LEU A 20 -8.35 -40.81 -36.59
N ALA A 21 -9.08 -41.84 -36.20
CA ALA A 21 -8.64 -42.78 -35.20
C ALA A 21 -7.74 -43.82 -35.87
N ALA A 22 -6.52 -44.00 -35.38
CA ALA A 22 -5.74 -45.20 -35.60
C ALA A 22 -4.83 -45.42 -34.39
N GLY A 23 -5.00 -46.56 -33.77
CA GLY A 23 -4.32 -47.02 -32.59
C GLY A 23 -2.85 -47.37 -32.78
N GLY A 24 -2.13 -47.31 -31.70
CA GLY A 24 -0.77 -47.78 -31.57
C GLY A 24 -0.51 -48.04 -30.08
N ALA A 25 -0.58 -49.31 -29.72
CA ALA A 25 -0.27 -49.76 -28.39
C ALA A 25 1.23 -50.04 -28.23
N LEU A 26 1.71 -49.88 -26.99
CA LEU A 26 2.83 -50.57 -26.32
C LEU A 26 4.26 -50.08 -26.59
N ALA A 27 4.84 -49.55 -25.53
CA ALA A 27 5.98 -50.20 -24.88
C ALA A 27 6.21 -49.55 -23.52
N GLY A 28 6.03 -50.33 -22.46
CA GLY A 28 6.37 -49.96 -21.11
C GLY A 28 7.89 -49.97 -20.92
N CYS A 29 8.39 -48.97 -20.23
CA CYS A 29 9.63 -49.06 -19.46
C CYS A 29 9.30 -48.67 -18.02
N GLY A 30 9.34 -49.70 -17.17
CA GLY A 30 9.19 -49.55 -15.74
C GLY A 30 10.33 -48.70 -15.16
N GLY A 31 10.00 -47.49 -14.75
CA GLY A 31 10.80 -46.69 -13.82
C GLY A 31 10.16 -46.81 -12.47
N ASN A 32 10.81 -47.48 -11.57
CA ASN A 32 10.45 -47.64 -10.17
C ASN A 32 10.57 -46.29 -9.48
N GLY A 33 9.55 -45.45 -9.65
CA GLY A 33 9.37 -44.19 -8.94
C GLY A 33 8.60 -44.45 -7.66
N ASN A 34 9.33 -44.69 -6.61
CA ASN A 34 8.83 -44.78 -5.25
C ASN A 34 8.12 -43.46 -4.95
N GLY A 35 6.82 -43.40 -5.22
CA GLY A 35 5.96 -42.28 -4.87
C GLY A 35 5.81 -42.15 -3.37
N ASN A 36 6.82 -41.59 -2.73
CA ASN A 36 6.73 -41.18 -1.35
C ASN A 36 5.74 -39.99 -1.33
N ALA A 37 4.49 -40.27 -0.96
CA ALA A 37 3.50 -39.23 -0.61
C ALA A 37 3.89 -38.63 0.76
N GLY A 38 5.14 -38.15 0.86
CA GLY A 38 5.62 -37.29 1.92
C GLY A 38 5.35 -35.87 1.50
N GLY A 39 4.52 -35.14 2.23
CA GLY A 39 4.31 -33.71 2.05
C GLY A 39 5.67 -33.03 1.89
N GLY A 40 5.87 -32.39 0.73
CA GLY A 40 7.13 -31.74 0.39
C GLY A 40 7.54 -30.77 1.52
N LYS A 41 8.82 -30.83 1.90
CA LYS A 41 9.37 -29.98 2.98
C LYS A 41 9.38 -28.48 2.62
N GLY A 42 8.87 -28.07 1.47
CA GLY A 42 8.91 -26.72 0.96
C GLY A 42 7.56 -25.98 1.02
N LEU A 43 7.63 -24.67 1.13
CA LEU A 43 6.51 -23.75 1.00
C LEU A 43 6.47 -23.13 -0.40
N THR A 44 5.28 -22.80 -0.85
CA THR A 44 5.03 -21.95 -2.02
C THR A 44 4.59 -20.56 -1.57
N PHE A 45 5.23 -19.52 -2.10
CA PHE A 45 5.03 -18.13 -1.71
C PHE A 45 4.70 -17.29 -2.95
N LEU A 46 3.54 -16.65 -2.99
CA LEU A 46 3.15 -15.77 -4.08
C LEU A 46 3.34 -14.31 -3.69
N ASN A 47 4.06 -13.56 -4.53
CA ASN A 47 4.25 -12.13 -4.38
C ASN A 47 4.00 -11.41 -5.71
N TRP A 48 3.54 -10.16 -5.67
CA TRP A 48 3.24 -9.39 -6.89
C TRP A 48 4.47 -8.86 -7.62
N GLN A 49 5.61 -8.84 -6.96
CA GLN A 49 6.88 -8.39 -7.51
C GLN A 49 7.93 -9.48 -7.39
N GLN A 50 8.96 -9.39 -8.21
CA GLN A 50 10.16 -10.18 -8.01
C GLN A 50 10.76 -9.89 -6.64
N VAL A 51 11.11 -10.93 -5.90
CA VAL A 51 11.79 -10.77 -4.62
C VAL A 51 13.31 -10.85 -4.76
N LYS A 52 13.82 -11.31 -5.89
CA LYS A 52 15.26 -11.47 -6.14
C LYS A 52 16.00 -10.14 -5.99
N GLY A 53 17.03 -10.12 -5.17
CA GLY A 53 17.83 -8.93 -4.86
C GLY A 53 17.18 -7.98 -3.85
N THR A 54 16.03 -8.35 -3.27
CA THR A 54 15.30 -7.50 -2.31
C THR A 54 15.55 -7.94 -0.86
N PRO A 55 15.26 -7.07 0.12
CA PRO A 55 15.29 -7.46 1.54
C PRO A 55 14.36 -8.63 1.88
N LEU A 56 13.25 -8.78 1.15
CA LEU A 56 12.33 -9.91 1.35
C LEU A 56 12.97 -11.24 0.96
N GLU A 57 13.76 -11.29 -0.13
CA GLU A 57 14.54 -12.47 -0.47
C GLU A 57 15.52 -12.84 0.65
N GLN A 58 16.25 -11.84 1.16
CA GLN A 58 17.22 -12.06 2.24
C GLN A 58 16.55 -12.59 3.52
N ALA A 59 15.37 -12.07 3.87
CA ALA A 59 14.61 -12.54 5.01
C ALA A 59 14.08 -13.97 4.80
N ILE A 60 13.62 -14.31 3.59
CA ILE A 60 13.21 -15.68 3.23
C ILE A 60 14.40 -16.63 3.33
N GLN A 61 15.58 -16.29 2.79
CA GLN A 61 16.79 -17.10 2.87
C GLN A 61 17.26 -17.32 4.32
N ALA A 62 17.12 -16.30 5.18
CA ALA A 62 17.41 -16.44 6.61
C ALA A 62 16.46 -17.43 7.29
N TYR A 63 15.16 -17.38 6.96
CA TYR A 63 14.18 -18.34 7.41
C TYR A 63 14.52 -19.78 6.93
N GLU A 64 14.82 -19.95 5.64
CA GLU A 64 15.20 -21.26 5.08
C GLU A 64 16.39 -21.86 5.82
N LYS A 65 17.39 -21.03 6.10
CA LYS A 65 18.61 -21.45 6.84
C LYS A 65 18.31 -21.86 8.28
N SER A 66 17.44 -21.12 8.98
CA SER A 66 17.13 -21.37 10.39
C SER A 66 16.14 -22.53 10.59
N SER A 67 15.14 -22.66 9.69
CA SER A 67 14.06 -23.64 9.81
C SER A 67 14.33 -24.97 9.05
N GLY A 68 15.23 -24.96 8.07
CA GLY A 68 15.42 -26.07 7.12
C GLY A 68 14.23 -26.27 6.15
N THR A 69 13.32 -25.28 6.06
CA THR A 69 12.15 -25.30 5.18
C THR A 69 12.44 -24.47 3.94
N SER A 70 12.43 -25.05 2.75
CA SER A 70 12.61 -24.30 1.50
C SER A 70 11.36 -23.47 1.14
N VAL A 71 11.55 -22.32 0.50
CA VAL A 71 10.46 -21.44 0.07
C VAL A 71 10.59 -21.14 -1.43
N THR A 72 9.66 -21.67 -2.21
CA THR A 72 9.59 -21.39 -3.65
C THR A 72 8.74 -20.16 -3.91
N VAL A 73 9.38 -19.05 -4.28
CA VAL A 73 8.71 -17.81 -4.61
C VAL A 73 8.14 -17.88 -6.02
N GLN A 74 6.86 -17.61 -6.15
CA GLN A 74 6.13 -17.51 -7.42
C GLN A 74 5.84 -16.04 -7.73
N PRO A 75 6.63 -15.35 -8.56
CA PRO A 75 6.33 -13.98 -8.92
C PRO A 75 5.13 -13.91 -9.85
N ALA A 76 4.40 -12.82 -9.78
CA ALA A 76 3.39 -12.46 -10.75
C ALA A 76 3.64 -11.05 -11.28
N VAL A 77 3.19 -10.77 -12.50
CA VAL A 77 3.20 -9.42 -13.05
C VAL A 77 2.21 -8.58 -12.25
N THR A 78 2.63 -7.40 -11.79
CA THR A 78 1.83 -6.55 -10.89
C THR A 78 0.42 -6.28 -11.43
N GLN A 79 0.29 -5.98 -12.72
CA GLN A 79 -1.00 -5.68 -13.37
C GLN A 79 -1.95 -6.89 -13.42
N GLU A 80 -1.42 -8.11 -13.35
CA GLU A 80 -2.21 -9.35 -13.41
C GLU A 80 -2.34 -10.02 -12.04
N TYR A 81 -1.71 -9.48 -11.02
CA TYR A 81 -1.60 -10.11 -9.71
C TYR A 81 -2.95 -10.43 -9.10
N ASP A 82 -3.85 -9.45 -9.08
CA ASP A 82 -5.17 -9.59 -8.46
C ASP A 82 -6.02 -10.66 -9.17
N THR A 83 -5.95 -10.71 -10.50
CA THR A 83 -6.63 -11.74 -11.29
C THR A 83 -6.05 -13.12 -11.01
N LYS A 84 -4.72 -13.24 -10.96
CA LYS A 84 -4.04 -14.50 -10.64
C LYS A 84 -4.38 -14.97 -9.23
N MET A 85 -4.36 -14.08 -8.25
CA MET A 85 -4.70 -14.39 -6.86
C MET A 85 -6.13 -14.90 -6.73
N ARG A 86 -7.12 -14.21 -7.32
CA ARG A 86 -8.52 -14.64 -7.36
C ARG A 86 -8.68 -16.04 -8.00
N THR A 87 -8.01 -16.26 -9.13
CA THR A 87 -8.05 -17.54 -9.84
C THR A 87 -7.48 -18.68 -8.99
N LEU A 88 -6.37 -18.47 -8.32
CA LEU A 88 -5.73 -19.47 -7.47
C LEU A 88 -6.57 -19.80 -6.22
N LEU A 89 -7.19 -18.80 -5.60
CA LEU A 89 -8.10 -19.00 -4.47
C LEU A 89 -9.36 -19.75 -4.89
N ALA A 90 -9.97 -19.39 -6.01
CA ALA A 90 -11.16 -20.06 -6.54
C ALA A 90 -10.88 -21.47 -7.06
N GLY A 91 -9.69 -21.72 -7.60
CA GLY A 91 -9.27 -23.01 -8.15
C GLY A 91 -8.92 -24.10 -7.12
N GLY A 92 -8.93 -23.77 -5.83
CA GLY A 92 -8.68 -24.73 -4.73
C GLY A 92 -7.24 -25.27 -4.63
N ALA A 93 -6.29 -24.68 -5.35
CA ALA A 93 -4.86 -25.03 -5.28
C ALA A 93 -3.98 -23.77 -5.09
N PRO A 94 -4.25 -22.96 -4.08
CA PRO A 94 -3.46 -21.77 -3.81
C PRO A 94 -2.06 -22.11 -3.30
N PRO A 95 -1.10 -21.18 -3.39
CA PRO A 95 0.16 -21.26 -2.66
C PRO A 95 -0.06 -21.30 -1.14
N ASP A 96 1.01 -21.68 -0.39
CA ASP A 96 0.93 -21.75 1.08
C ASP A 96 0.88 -20.35 1.72
N VAL A 97 1.57 -19.37 1.13
CA VAL A 97 1.54 -17.97 1.55
C VAL A 97 1.32 -17.07 0.34
N MET A 98 0.47 -16.07 0.49
CA MET A 98 0.21 -15.07 -0.55
C MET A 98 0.32 -13.67 0.01
N ARG A 99 0.98 -12.75 -0.70
CA ARG A 99 0.75 -11.34 -0.48
C ARG A 99 -0.67 -11.01 -0.91
N ILE A 100 -1.39 -10.23 -0.10
CA ILE A 100 -2.75 -9.78 -0.41
C ILE A 100 -2.76 -8.26 -0.41
N ASN A 101 -3.49 -7.68 -1.34
CA ASN A 101 -3.76 -6.26 -1.27
C ASN A 101 -4.73 -5.99 -0.10
N ASP A 102 -4.47 -4.95 0.67
CA ASP A 102 -5.27 -4.56 1.84
C ASP A 102 -6.76 -4.44 1.51
N ASP A 103 -7.11 -3.91 0.33
CA ASP A 103 -8.50 -3.79 -0.15
C ASP A 103 -9.25 -5.13 -0.29
N PHE A 104 -8.56 -6.24 -0.35
CA PHE A 104 -9.18 -7.56 -0.54
C PHE A 104 -9.33 -8.37 0.73
N VAL A 105 -8.67 -7.98 1.82
CA VAL A 105 -8.63 -8.79 3.05
C VAL A 105 -10.04 -9.13 3.52
N ARG A 106 -10.92 -8.15 3.69
CA ARG A 106 -12.28 -8.35 4.19
C ARG A 106 -13.15 -9.15 3.22
N GLY A 107 -13.03 -8.90 1.92
CA GLY A 107 -13.80 -9.61 0.90
C GLY A 107 -13.49 -11.09 0.89
N PHE A 108 -12.21 -11.48 0.84
CA PHE A 108 -11.82 -12.89 0.86
C PHE A 108 -12.05 -13.56 2.22
N SER A 109 -11.91 -12.83 3.31
CA SER A 109 -12.28 -13.31 4.65
C SER A 109 -13.74 -13.67 4.73
N GLY A 110 -14.63 -12.78 4.27
CA GLY A 110 -16.07 -13.01 4.24
C GLY A 110 -16.49 -14.20 3.35
N GLN A 111 -15.70 -14.52 2.32
CA GLN A 111 -15.87 -15.70 1.48
C GLN A 111 -15.32 -16.99 2.11
N GLY A 112 -14.66 -16.90 3.28
CA GLY A 112 -14.02 -18.02 3.94
C GLY A 112 -12.80 -18.58 3.20
N ALA A 113 -12.17 -17.78 2.33
CA ALA A 113 -11.02 -18.18 1.52
C ALA A 113 -9.69 -18.13 2.28
N LEU A 114 -9.64 -17.38 3.39
CA LEU A 114 -8.45 -17.17 4.20
C LEU A 114 -8.50 -17.97 5.51
N LEU A 115 -7.34 -18.41 5.98
CA LEU A 115 -7.20 -19.11 7.25
C LEU A 115 -7.32 -18.13 8.42
N ASP A 116 -8.06 -18.51 9.45
CA ASP A 116 -8.06 -17.79 10.74
C ASP A 116 -6.77 -18.11 11.52
N LEU A 117 -6.00 -17.09 11.80
CA LEU A 117 -4.70 -17.19 12.46
C LEU A 117 -4.80 -17.16 14.00
N ARG A 118 -5.97 -16.85 14.59
CA ARG A 118 -6.13 -16.79 16.06
C ARG A 118 -5.65 -18.05 16.76
N PRO A 119 -6.01 -19.28 16.29
CA PRO A 119 -5.54 -20.50 16.97
C PRO A 119 -4.01 -20.62 16.99
N TYR A 120 -3.32 -20.11 15.98
CA TYR A 120 -1.87 -20.10 15.92
C TYR A 120 -1.25 -19.05 16.84
N ILE A 121 -1.82 -17.85 16.88
CA ILE A 121 -1.40 -16.74 17.76
C ILE A 121 -1.53 -17.17 19.22
N GLU A 122 -2.67 -17.78 19.58
CA GLU A 122 -2.96 -18.26 20.94
C GLU A 122 -2.06 -19.44 21.34
N LYS A 123 -1.91 -20.44 20.45
CA LYS A 123 -1.04 -21.61 20.68
C LYS A 123 0.40 -21.20 20.94
N ASP A 124 0.91 -20.21 20.22
CA ASP A 124 2.28 -19.73 20.37
C ASP A 124 2.45 -18.76 21.54
N GLY A 125 1.37 -18.32 22.19
CA GLY A 125 1.40 -17.30 23.25
C GLY A 125 2.04 -15.99 22.77
N LEU A 126 1.78 -15.61 21.50
CA LEU A 126 2.46 -14.47 20.88
C LEU A 126 2.07 -13.16 21.55
N ASP A 127 3.08 -12.41 22.04
CA ASP A 127 2.87 -11.08 22.59
C ASP A 127 2.58 -10.08 21.46
N THR A 128 1.29 -9.86 21.18
CA THR A 128 0.83 -8.94 20.15
C THR A 128 0.94 -7.47 20.55
N SER A 129 1.21 -7.14 21.83
CA SER A 129 1.48 -5.77 22.28
C SER A 129 2.81 -5.24 21.76
N ALA A 130 3.71 -6.13 21.34
CA ALA A 130 4.96 -5.77 20.66
C ALA A 130 4.77 -5.18 19.27
N PHE A 131 3.56 -5.23 18.71
CA PHE A 131 3.27 -4.75 17.35
C PHE A 131 2.61 -3.38 17.33
N ALA A 132 2.76 -2.65 16.23
CA ALA A 132 2.01 -1.42 15.97
C ALA A 132 0.52 -1.74 15.94
N LYS A 133 -0.23 -1.24 16.91
CA LYS A 133 -1.61 -1.66 17.22
C LYS A 133 -2.54 -1.57 16.01
N GLU A 134 -2.63 -0.41 15.39
CA GLU A 134 -3.55 -0.15 14.26
C GLU A 134 -3.21 -1.03 13.05
N ALA A 135 -1.93 -1.28 12.80
CA ALA A 135 -1.50 -2.19 11.74
C ALA A 135 -1.81 -3.66 12.07
N TYR A 136 -1.61 -4.07 13.33
CA TYR A 136 -1.94 -5.42 13.77
C TYR A 136 -3.45 -5.69 13.76
N GLU A 137 -4.27 -4.71 14.18
CA GLU A 137 -5.73 -4.83 14.21
C GLU A 137 -6.37 -4.82 12.80
N PHE A 138 -5.65 -4.30 11.79
CA PHE A 138 -6.17 -4.12 10.44
C PHE A 138 -6.81 -5.39 9.84
N PRO A 139 -6.21 -6.61 9.92
CA PRO A 139 -6.81 -7.82 9.34
C PRO A 139 -7.94 -8.45 10.17
N LYS A 140 -8.24 -7.93 11.36
CA LYS A 140 -9.32 -8.46 12.18
C LYS A 140 -10.68 -8.28 11.52
N GLN A 141 -11.49 -9.32 11.61
CA GLN A 141 -12.84 -9.35 11.07
C GLN A 141 -13.87 -9.07 12.18
N PRO A 142 -15.13 -8.70 11.85
CA PRO A 142 -16.17 -8.45 12.86
C PRO A 142 -16.49 -9.63 13.77
N ASP A 143 -16.26 -10.85 13.30
CA ASP A 143 -16.41 -12.09 14.09
C ASP A 143 -15.20 -12.38 15.01
N GLY A 144 -14.24 -11.48 15.02
CA GLY A 144 -12.99 -11.57 15.78
C GLY A 144 -11.92 -12.45 15.12
N SER A 145 -12.15 -13.07 13.95
CA SER A 145 -11.12 -13.82 13.23
C SER A 145 -9.99 -12.91 12.77
N HIS A 146 -8.76 -13.44 12.69
CA HIS A 146 -7.56 -12.73 12.23
C HIS A 146 -7.04 -13.41 10.96
N THR A 147 -7.47 -12.95 9.80
CA THR A 147 -7.39 -13.71 8.55
C THR A 147 -6.22 -13.34 7.64
N ALA A 148 -5.39 -12.42 8.07
CA ALA A 148 -4.15 -12.09 7.38
C ALA A 148 -3.09 -11.64 8.40
N TRP A 149 -1.83 -11.54 7.98
CA TRP A 149 -0.70 -11.20 8.83
C TRP A 149 0.04 -9.99 8.27
N VAL A 150 0.23 -8.99 9.10
CA VAL A 150 0.93 -7.76 8.71
C VAL A 150 2.42 -7.89 9.02
N LEU A 151 3.28 -7.65 8.04
CA LEU A 151 4.73 -7.61 8.22
C LEU A 151 5.24 -6.21 8.57
N GLY A 152 4.53 -5.19 8.09
CA GLY A 152 4.90 -3.80 8.30
C GLY A 152 3.87 -2.83 7.75
N TYR A 153 4.22 -1.57 7.80
CA TYR A 153 3.36 -0.47 7.38
C TYR A 153 4.20 0.65 6.75
N GLU A 154 3.57 1.48 5.96
CA GLU A 154 4.18 2.61 5.28
C GLU A 154 3.45 3.91 5.64
N PRO A 155 3.80 4.55 6.77
CA PRO A 155 3.19 5.82 7.16
C PRO A 155 3.65 6.91 6.20
N ARG A 156 2.78 7.90 5.98
CA ARG A 156 3.10 9.07 5.18
C ARG A 156 3.64 10.17 6.05
N LEU A 157 4.82 10.65 5.69
CA LEU A 157 5.46 11.82 6.28
C LEU A 157 5.62 12.91 5.23
N VAL A 158 5.94 14.11 5.67
CA VAL A 158 6.31 15.21 4.78
C VAL A 158 7.80 15.16 4.54
N PHE A 159 8.21 14.86 3.31
CA PHE A 159 9.57 15.04 2.81
C PHE A 159 9.75 16.49 2.42
N TYR A 160 10.85 17.10 2.80
CA TYR A 160 11.07 18.51 2.49
C TYR A 160 12.52 18.81 2.08
N ASN A 161 12.67 19.80 1.21
CA ASN A 161 13.96 20.30 0.74
C ASN A 161 14.47 21.36 1.73
N VAL A 162 15.48 20.98 2.54
CA VAL A 162 16.08 21.82 3.58
C VAL A 162 16.67 23.10 3.01
N ASP A 163 17.27 23.02 1.83
CA ASP A 163 17.99 24.14 1.23
C ASP A 163 16.98 25.22 0.72
N LEU A 164 15.84 24.82 0.18
CA LEU A 164 14.78 25.76 -0.21
C LEU A 164 14.22 26.49 1.01
N PHE A 165 14.02 25.82 2.15
CA PHE A 165 13.61 26.46 3.39
C PHE A 165 14.62 27.51 3.85
N LYS A 166 15.93 27.14 3.87
CA LYS A 166 17.01 28.05 4.25
C LYS A 166 17.10 29.26 3.32
N GLN A 167 17.02 29.04 1.99
CA GLN A 167 17.04 30.12 0.99
C GLN A 167 15.87 31.09 1.17
N ALA A 168 14.70 30.60 1.55
CA ALA A 168 13.53 31.41 1.82
C ALA A 168 13.51 32.06 3.22
N GLY A 169 14.51 31.78 4.07
CA GLY A 169 14.55 32.26 5.44
C GLY A 169 13.42 31.70 6.33
N LEU A 170 12.91 30.52 5.99
CA LEU A 170 11.82 29.88 6.73
C LEU A 170 12.33 28.91 7.78
N PRO A 171 11.64 28.84 8.95
CA PRO A 171 11.93 27.79 9.92
C PRO A 171 11.65 26.41 9.31
N LEU A 172 12.52 25.43 9.58
CA LEU A 172 12.32 24.06 9.14
C LEU A 172 11.05 23.47 9.78
N PRO A 173 10.41 22.48 9.14
CA PRO A 173 9.34 21.70 9.75
C PRO A 173 9.77 21.05 11.06
N PRO A 174 8.83 20.76 11.99
CA PRO A 174 9.16 20.12 13.26
C PRO A 174 9.69 18.70 13.07
N THR A 175 10.55 18.27 13.98
CA THR A 175 11.19 16.94 13.99
C THR A 175 10.61 16.02 15.05
N THR A 176 9.46 16.36 15.60
CA THR A 176 8.74 15.58 16.63
C THR A 176 7.26 15.54 16.32
N TRP A 177 6.63 14.42 16.62
CA TRP A 177 5.18 14.29 16.57
C TRP A 177 4.55 15.14 17.69
N SER A 178 3.89 16.21 17.31
CA SER A 178 3.13 17.08 18.22
C SER A 178 2.04 17.82 17.44
N PRO A 179 0.78 17.77 17.88
CA PRO A 179 -0.30 18.55 17.25
C PRO A 179 0.00 20.05 17.24
N ASP A 180 0.76 20.55 18.22
CA ASP A 180 1.15 21.96 18.33
C ASP A 180 2.41 22.31 17.52
N GLY A 181 3.01 21.33 16.83
CA GLY A 181 4.27 21.52 16.11
C GLY A 181 4.14 22.40 14.86
N TRP A 182 3.15 22.13 14.05
CA TRP A 182 2.75 22.95 12.89
C TRP A 182 1.35 22.57 12.40
N SER A 183 0.63 23.56 11.91
CA SER A 183 -0.76 23.43 11.47
C SER A 183 -0.88 23.32 9.95
N TRP A 184 -2.08 22.99 9.47
CA TRP A 184 -2.42 23.06 8.07
C TRP A 184 -2.23 24.46 7.48
N SER A 185 -2.53 25.52 8.26
CA SER A 185 -2.29 26.89 7.83
C SER A 185 -0.79 27.19 7.72
N ASP A 186 0.03 26.75 8.69
CA ASP A 186 1.50 26.89 8.62
C ASP A 186 2.07 26.19 7.39
N PHE A 187 1.57 25.01 7.08
CA PHE A 187 1.97 24.25 5.88
C PHE A 187 1.63 25.02 4.59
N ALA A 188 0.39 25.50 4.48
CA ALA A 188 -0.06 26.25 3.32
C ALA A 188 0.71 27.57 3.13
N ASP A 189 0.98 28.29 4.22
CA ASP A 189 1.74 29.56 4.18
C ASP A 189 3.20 29.33 3.79
N ARG A 190 3.83 28.27 4.29
CA ARG A 190 5.18 27.89 3.84
C ARG A 190 5.17 27.46 2.38
N ALA A 191 4.16 26.69 1.95
CA ALA A 191 4.01 26.31 0.55
C ALA A 191 3.92 27.51 -0.38
N LYS A 192 3.14 28.54 -0.02
CA LYS A 192 3.06 29.80 -0.78
C LYS A 192 4.42 30.49 -0.91
N LYS A 193 5.17 30.61 0.20
CA LYS A 193 6.49 31.25 0.22
C LYS A 193 7.57 30.46 -0.54
N LEU A 194 7.41 29.14 -0.65
CA LEU A 194 8.33 28.24 -1.34
C LEU A 194 7.95 28.01 -2.82
N THR A 195 6.85 28.57 -3.28
CA THR A 195 6.42 28.46 -4.68
C THR A 195 7.09 29.56 -5.52
N ASP A 196 7.77 29.16 -6.59
CA ASP A 196 8.39 30.05 -7.59
C ASP A 196 7.95 29.64 -8.99
N PRO A 197 6.91 30.30 -9.54
CA PRO A 197 6.41 29.98 -10.88
C PRO A 197 7.44 30.15 -11.99
N ALA A 198 8.38 31.11 -11.84
CA ALA A 198 9.43 31.36 -12.84
C ALA A 198 10.39 30.18 -12.97
N LYS A 199 10.63 29.48 -11.86
CA LYS A 199 11.46 28.25 -11.81
C LYS A 199 10.65 26.97 -12.01
N LYS A 200 9.33 27.06 -12.19
CA LYS A 200 8.41 25.91 -12.14
C LYS A 200 8.61 25.09 -10.85
N GLN A 201 8.78 25.78 -9.73
CA GLN A 201 8.95 25.22 -8.40
C GLN A 201 7.64 25.37 -7.63
N TYR A 202 7.20 24.29 -7.03
CA TYR A 202 5.98 24.21 -6.23
C TYR A 202 6.34 24.05 -4.75
N GLY A 203 5.58 24.74 -3.90
CA GLY A 203 5.81 24.71 -2.46
C GLY A 203 5.36 23.41 -1.81
N ALA A 204 4.38 22.72 -2.38
CA ALA A 204 3.82 21.50 -1.82
C ALA A 204 3.41 20.49 -2.89
N LEU A 205 3.23 19.24 -2.45
CA LEU A 205 2.50 18.19 -3.12
C LEU A 205 1.89 17.26 -2.06
N VAL A 206 0.57 17.29 -1.93
CA VAL A 206 -0.16 16.46 -0.96
C VAL A 206 -0.92 15.30 -1.60
N TYR A 207 -1.17 15.34 -2.91
CA TYR A 207 -1.71 14.21 -3.64
C TYR A 207 -0.62 13.19 -3.90
N LEU A 208 -0.83 12.00 -3.44
CA LEU A 208 0.06 10.89 -3.72
C LEU A 208 -0.74 9.73 -4.28
N ASP A 209 -0.37 8.57 -3.89
CA ASP A 209 -1.03 7.32 -4.21
C ASP A 209 -2.39 7.18 -3.49
N THR A 210 -2.52 6.12 -2.75
CA THR A 210 -3.71 5.78 -1.96
C THR A 210 -3.57 6.29 -0.52
N GLY A 211 -4.66 6.61 0.16
CA GLY A 211 -4.71 6.83 1.60
C GLY A 211 -4.55 8.27 2.10
N TYR A 212 -4.32 9.23 1.23
CA TYR A 212 -4.29 10.63 1.67
C TYR A 212 -5.69 11.13 2.11
N GLU A 213 -6.75 10.61 1.53
CA GLU A 213 -8.13 10.93 1.92
C GLU A 213 -8.36 10.59 3.39
N GLN A 214 -7.92 9.41 3.83
CA GLN A 214 -8.02 8.98 5.22
C GLN A 214 -7.19 9.89 6.14
N THR A 215 -5.95 10.20 5.74
CA THR A 215 -5.07 11.08 6.53
C THR A 215 -5.70 12.44 6.76
N PHE A 216 -6.17 13.10 5.71
CA PHE A 216 -6.71 14.46 5.85
C PHE A 216 -8.04 14.48 6.56
N THR A 217 -8.95 13.58 6.24
CA THR A 217 -10.27 13.55 6.88
C THR A 217 -10.17 13.29 8.39
N VAL A 218 -9.35 12.34 8.82
CA VAL A 218 -9.14 12.04 10.24
C VAL A 218 -8.45 13.21 10.95
N ASN A 219 -7.46 13.84 10.33
CA ASN A 219 -6.80 15.02 10.90
C ASN A 219 -7.74 16.21 11.04
N HIS A 220 -8.77 16.33 10.19
CA HIS A 220 -9.82 17.35 10.29
C HIS A 220 -10.96 16.96 11.26
N GLY A 221 -10.78 15.88 12.01
CA GLY A 221 -11.70 15.45 13.07
C GLY A 221 -12.83 14.55 12.61
N SER A 222 -12.73 13.92 11.42
CA SER A 222 -13.59 12.80 11.05
C SER A 222 -13.34 11.61 11.99
N GLN A 223 -14.43 10.94 12.37
CA GLN A 223 -14.35 9.71 13.17
C GLN A 223 -14.27 8.44 12.32
N THR A 224 -14.59 8.54 11.05
CA THR A 224 -14.75 7.40 10.14
C THR A 224 -13.82 7.46 8.93
N GLY A 225 -13.44 8.65 8.49
CA GLY A 225 -12.69 8.82 7.26
C GLY A 225 -13.50 8.43 6.02
N ILE A 226 -13.02 7.49 5.23
CA ILE A 226 -13.62 7.14 3.93
C ILE A 226 -14.89 6.29 4.09
N TYR A 227 -14.90 5.37 5.05
CA TYR A 227 -16.02 4.43 5.27
C TYR A 227 -16.39 4.38 6.75
N SER A 228 -17.67 4.06 7.03
CA SER A 228 -18.13 3.77 8.39
C SER A 228 -17.32 2.64 9.04
N ALA A 229 -17.30 2.58 10.37
CA ALA A 229 -16.54 1.58 11.12
C ALA A 229 -16.93 0.13 10.77
N ASP A 230 -18.20 -0.11 10.44
CA ASP A 230 -18.69 -1.41 9.97
C ASP A 230 -18.46 -1.66 8.47
N GLY A 231 -17.93 -0.67 7.74
CA GLY A 231 -17.63 -0.74 6.31
C GLY A 231 -18.85 -0.80 5.40
N THR A 232 -20.03 -0.37 5.87
CA THR A 232 -21.29 -0.46 5.11
C THR A 232 -21.69 0.84 4.43
N GLN A 233 -21.13 1.99 4.85
CA GLN A 233 -21.49 3.32 4.35
C GLN A 233 -20.25 4.03 3.80
N PHE A 234 -20.44 4.81 2.74
CA PHE A 234 -19.47 5.73 2.20
C PHE A 234 -19.60 7.09 2.89
N THR A 235 -18.66 7.40 3.78
CA THR A 235 -18.71 8.58 4.67
C THR A 235 -18.00 9.80 4.12
N LEU A 236 -17.19 9.65 3.07
CA LEU A 236 -16.40 10.72 2.45
C LEU A 236 -17.22 11.95 2.01
N PRO A 237 -18.53 11.87 1.66
CA PRO A 237 -19.40 13.02 1.43
C PRO A 237 -19.83 13.79 2.69
N GLY A 238 -19.37 13.38 3.89
CA GLY A 238 -19.63 14.09 5.14
C GLY A 238 -18.99 15.48 5.17
N ALA A 239 -19.52 16.38 6.01
CA ALA A 239 -19.07 17.77 6.02
C ALA A 239 -17.56 17.92 6.32
N LYS A 240 -17.07 17.25 7.35
CA LYS A 240 -15.64 17.30 7.71
C LYS A 240 -14.73 16.67 6.66
N GLU A 241 -15.18 15.57 6.07
CA GLU A 241 -14.45 14.88 5.02
C GLU A 241 -14.33 15.75 3.76
N VAL A 242 -15.44 16.39 3.38
CA VAL A 242 -15.47 17.35 2.26
C VAL A 242 -14.56 18.56 2.54
N GLU A 243 -14.62 19.15 3.73
CA GLU A 243 -13.79 20.30 4.12
C GLU A 243 -12.30 19.92 4.05
N ALA A 244 -11.92 18.75 4.54
CA ALA A 244 -10.55 18.25 4.50
C ALA A 244 -10.02 18.08 3.06
N LEU A 245 -10.81 17.44 2.21
CA LEU A 245 -10.42 17.23 0.81
C LEU A 245 -10.48 18.54 -0.01
N GLN A 246 -11.39 19.45 0.34
CA GLN A 246 -11.44 20.77 -0.27
C GLN A 246 -10.18 21.59 0.07
N TRP A 247 -9.69 21.52 1.32
CA TRP A 247 -8.41 22.15 1.71
C TRP A 247 -7.25 21.62 0.84
N ALA A 248 -7.12 20.32 0.67
CA ALA A 248 -6.09 19.73 -0.17
C ALA A 248 -6.21 20.16 -1.64
N THR A 249 -7.45 20.26 -2.14
CA THR A 249 -7.77 20.71 -3.50
C THR A 249 -7.45 22.20 -3.69
N ASP A 250 -7.74 23.02 -2.69
CA ASP A 250 -7.51 24.46 -2.73
C ASP A 250 -6.02 24.82 -2.85
N LEU A 251 -5.12 23.99 -2.33
CA LEU A 251 -3.67 24.14 -2.55
C LEU A 251 -3.30 24.14 -4.05
N THR A 252 -4.05 23.41 -4.88
CA THR A 252 -3.89 23.43 -6.34
C THR A 252 -4.75 24.52 -6.97
N CYS A 253 -6.03 24.57 -6.64
CA CYS A 253 -7.02 25.34 -7.39
C CYS A 253 -7.01 26.81 -7.05
N LYS A 254 -6.85 27.16 -5.78
CA LYS A 254 -6.81 28.55 -5.29
C LYS A 254 -5.39 29.06 -5.10
N ASP A 255 -4.61 28.34 -4.32
CA ASP A 255 -3.28 28.79 -3.88
C ASP A 255 -2.19 28.59 -4.95
N LYS A 256 -2.39 27.68 -5.90
CA LYS A 256 -1.43 27.37 -6.98
C LYS A 256 -0.05 26.91 -6.48
N VAL A 257 0.00 26.28 -5.31
CA VAL A 257 1.24 25.84 -4.67
C VAL A 257 1.62 24.39 -5.00
N GLN A 258 0.74 23.67 -5.70
CA GLN A 258 0.95 22.29 -6.18
C GLN A 258 0.95 22.23 -7.71
N PRO A 259 1.63 21.23 -8.31
CA PRO A 259 1.49 20.94 -9.73
C PRO A 259 0.01 20.69 -10.10
N PRO A 260 -0.42 21.04 -11.32
CA PRO A 260 -1.74 20.64 -11.81
C PRO A 260 -1.91 19.12 -11.75
N TRP A 261 -3.11 18.64 -11.41
CA TRP A 261 -3.40 17.22 -11.32
C TRP A 261 -3.03 16.45 -12.59
N SER A 262 -3.31 17.02 -13.75
CA SER A 262 -2.96 16.44 -15.05
C SER A 262 -1.46 16.20 -15.26
N ALA A 263 -0.60 16.92 -14.56
CA ALA A 263 0.86 16.73 -14.63
C ALA A 263 1.37 15.59 -13.73
N LEU A 264 0.50 15.05 -12.88
CA LEU A 264 0.83 14.03 -11.88
C LEU A 264 0.41 12.60 -12.29
N GLN A 265 -0.07 12.41 -13.52
CA GLN A 265 -0.67 11.14 -13.97
C GLN A 265 0.36 10.09 -14.45
N GLN A 266 1.65 10.42 -14.42
CA GLN A 266 2.69 9.47 -14.79
C GLN A 266 3.26 8.77 -13.54
N ASP A 267 3.61 7.51 -13.70
CA ASP A 267 4.22 6.74 -12.62
C ASP A 267 5.47 7.42 -12.06
N ASN A 268 5.53 7.50 -10.73
CA ASN A 268 6.67 8.03 -9.98
C ASN A 268 7.03 9.51 -10.27
N VAL A 269 6.16 10.28 -10.95
CA VAL A 269 6.43 11.67 -11.34
C VAL A 269 6.68 12.58 -10.12
N GLN A 270 5.96 12.38 -9.02
CA GLN A 270 6.13 13.15 -7.78
C GLN A 270 7.54 12.98 -7.19
N ASN A 271 8.06 11.77 -7.15
CA ASN A 271 9.41 11.50 -6.66
C ASN A 271 10.48 12.10 -7.58
N GLN A 272 10.25 12.08 -8.89
CA GLN A 272 11.13 12.71 -9.87
C GLN A 272 11.13 14.24 -9.72
N LEU A 273 9.97 14.86 -9.56
CA LEU A 273 9.85 16.31 -9.35
C LEU A 273 10.52 16.74 -8.04
N PHE A 274 10.35 15.98 -6.96
CA PHE A 274 11.04 16.25 -5.70
C PHE A 274 12.56 16.10 -5.87
N ALA A 275 13.04 15.01 -6.47
CA ALA A 275 14.46 14.77 -6.69
C ALA A 275 15.12 15.84 -7.57
N GLN A 276 14.37 16.50 -8.44
CA GLN A 276 14.81 17.64 -9.26
C GLN A 276 14.75 18.99 -8.52
N GLY A 277 14.34 19.02 -7.23
CA GLY A 277 14.14 20.24 -6.46
C GLY A 277 12.94 21.08 -6.92
N LYS A 278 11.99 20.51 -7.68
CA LYS A 278 10.80 21.20 -8.18
C LYS A 278 9.63 21.20 -7.19
N ILE A 279 9.73 20.43 -6.10
CA ILE A 279 8.75 20.39 -5.01
C ILE A 279 9.50 20.62 -3.71
N ALA A 280 9.04 21.58 -2.91
CA ALA A 280 9.67 21.90 -1.64
C ALA A 280 9.22 21.00 -0.49
N MET A 281 7.96 20.61 -0.45
CA MET A 281 7.36 19.71 0.53
C MET A 281 6.50 18.66 -0.17
N MET A 282 6.69 17.37 0.15
CA MET A 282 5.96 16.27 -0.48
C MET A 282 5.53 15.25 0.57
N PHE A 283 4.26 14.87 0.58
CA PHE A 283 3.84 13.68 1.33
C PHE A 283 4.34 12.43 0.61
N ALA A 284 5.01 11.54 1.34
CA ALA A 284 5.46 10.27 0.79
C ALA A 284 5.64 9.21 1.87
N THR A 285 5.76 7.95 1.45
CA THR A 285 5.97 6.80 2.34
C THR A 285 7.45 6.49 2.53
N PHE A 286 7.75 5.59 3.48
CA PHE A 286 9.11 5.12 3.73
C PHE A 286 9.77 4.51 2.48
N GLY A 287 8.99 3.83 1.62
CA GLY A 287 9.47 3.26 0.37
C GLY A 287 10.12 4.26 -0.61
N THR A 288 9.88 5.57 -0.42
CA THR A 288 10.51 6.64 -1.21
C THR A 288 11.98 6.89 -0.81
N VAL A 289 12.36 6.57 0.43
CA VAL A 289 13.71 6.85 0.96
C VAL A 289 14.84 6.25 0.11
N PRO A 290 14.82 4.96 -0.27
CA PRO A 290 15.89 4.39 -1.10
C PRO A 290 16.06 5.10 -2.44
N TYR A 291 14.96 5.47 -3.09
CA TYR A 291 15.00 6.20 -4.35
C TYR A 291 15.65 7.58 -4.18
N LEU A 292 15.24 8.37 -3.20
CA LEU A 292 15.82 9.70 -2.97
C LEU A 292 17.30 9.64 -2.56
N ARG A 293 17.71 8.66 -1.75
CA ARG A 293 19.12 8.44 -1.39
C ARG A 293 20.01 8.20 -2.61
N THR A 294 19.48 7.58 -3.65
CA THR A 294 20.22 7.29 -4.88
C THR A 294 20.18 8.44 -5.88
N THR A 295 19.08 9.21 -5.89
CA THR A 295 18.79 10.18 -6.95
C THR A 295 19.13 11.61 -6.56
N VAL A 296 18.82 12.04 -5.31
CA VAL A 296 19.08 13.41 -4.84
C VAL A 296 20.55 13.56 -4.48
N LYS A 297 21.25 14.48 -5.20
CA LYS A 297 22.69 14.77 -4.99
C LYS A 297 22.94 16.26 -4.72
N ASP A 298 22.03 17.13 -5.16
CA ASP A 298 22.30 18.55 -5.28
C ASP A 298 21.71 19.39 -4.13
N PHE A 299 20.97 18.76 -3.22
CA PHE A 299 20.39 19.43 -2.05
C PHE A 299 20.21 18.50 -0.85
N THR A 300 20.06 19.10 0.32
CA THR A 300 19.75 18.39 1.56
C THR A 300 18.24 18.24 1.69
N TRP A 301 17.78 17.07 2.08
CA TRP A 301 16.37 16.80 2.35
C TRP A 301 16.18 16.03 3.65
N ASP A 302 15.00 16.18 4.24
CA ASP A 302 14.66 15.52 5.49
C ASP A 302 13.16 15.21 5.54
N VAL A 303 12.68 14.66 6.65
CA VAL A 303 11.28 14.31 6.86
C VAL A 303 10.75 14.96 8.13
N ALA A 304 9.44 15.21 8.12
CA ALA A 304 8.69 15.77 9.24
C ALA A 304 7.35 15.04 9.39
N PRO A 305 6.75 15.04 10.60
CA PRO A 305 5.36 14.58 10.76
C PRO A 305 4.40 15.38 9.88
N PRO A 306 3.24 14.83 9.49
CA PRO A 306 2.19 15.60 8.82
C PRO A 306 1.80 16.84 9.63
N PRO A 307 1.41 17.95 8.98
CA PRO A 307 0.83 19.09 9.70
C PRO A 307 -0.49 18.66 10.35
N ALA A 308 -0.74 19.19 11.54
CA ALA A 308 -1.93 18.93 12.33
C ALA A 308 -3.06 19.90 11.98
N ASP A 309 -4.29 19.46 12.24
CA ASP A 309 -5.45 20.32 12.39
C ASP A 309 -6.11 19.99 13.75
N VAL A 310 -7.20 19.22 13.78
CA VAL A 310 -7.78 18.71 15.03
C VAL A 310 -6.94 17.56 15.61
N ALA A 311 -6.30 16.79 14.76
CA ALA A 311 -5.43 15.68 15.13
C ALA A 311 -4.14 15.67 14.29
N GLN A 312 -3.16 14.84 14.70
CA GLN A 312 -1.96 14.57 13.92
C GLN A 312 -1.83 13.06 13.73
N LYS A 313 -2.39 12.56 12.64
CA LYS A 313 -2.42 11.16 12.26
C LYS A 313 -1.85 10.98 10.86
N THR A 314 -1.43 9.76 10.56
CA THR A 314 -1.03 9.34 9.23
C THR A 314 -1.69 8.01 8.90
N GLU A 315 -2.25 7.90 7.72
CA GLU A 315 -2.72 6.61 7.24
C GLU A 315 -1.52 5.73 6.90
N ALA A 316 -1.62 4.47 7.28
CA ALA A 316 -0.61 3.48 6.97
C ALA A 316 -1.15 2.47 5.95
N SER A 317 -0.55 2.44 4.77
CA SER A 317 -0.69 1.26 3.90
C SER A 317 0.00 0.08 4.60
N VAL A 318 -0.72 -1.00 4.79
CA VAL A 318 -0.19 -2.19 5.46
C VAL A 318 0.37 -3.21 4.47
N ILE A 319 1.47 -3.84 4.85
CA ILE A 319 2.10 -4.90 4.07
C ILE A 319 1.56 -6.23 4.56
N VAL A 320 0.57 -6.75 3.87
CA VAL A 320 -0.27 -7.86 4.33
C VAL A 320 0.01 -9.14 3.56
N PHE A 321 0.09 -10.25 4.29
CA PHE A 321 0.16 -11.58 3.74
C PHE A 321 -0.94 -12.45 4.35
N CYS A 322 -1.40 -13.44 3.60
CA CYS A 322 -2.39 -14.40 4.09
C CYS A 322 -1.93 -15.85 3.86
N ILE A 323 -2.52 -16.72 4.62
CA ILE A 323 -2.49 -18.17 4.41
C ILE A 323 -3.87 -18.53 3.85
N PRO A 324 -3.98 -18.99 2.60
CA PRO A 324 -5.24 -19.49 2.08
C PRO A 324 -5.77 -20.67 2.92
N LYS A 325 -7.07 -20.76 3.10
CA LYS A 325 -7.68 -21.87 3.85
C LYS A 325 -7.36 -23.25 3.26
N ALA A 326 -7.16 -23.32 1.94
CA ALA A 326 -6.79 -24.54 1.22
C ALA A 326 -5.27 -24.75 1.09
N ALA A 327 -4.44 -23.99 1.83
CA ALA A 327 -2.99 -24.17 1.84
C ALA A 327 -2.62 -25.58 2.31
N LYS A 328 -1.58 -26.17 1.71
CA LYS A 328 -1.16 -27.55 2.04
C LYS A 328 -0.32 -27.63 3.29
N ASN A 329 0.39 -26.56 3.64
CA ASN A 329 1.34 -26.52 4.76
C ASN A 329 1.07 -25.32 5.68
N PRO A 330 -0.14 -25.19 6.29
CA PRO A 330 -0.52 -23.97 7.03
C PRO A 330 0.38 -23.72 8.26
N ASP A 331 0.81 -24.76 8.96
CA ASP A 331 1.68 -24.62 10.15
C ASP A 331 3.04 -24.00 9.76
N ARG A 332 3.66 -24.50 8.68
CA ARG A 332 4.93 -23.93 8.19
C ARG A 332 4.76 -22.54 7.59
N ALA A 333 3.63 -22.30 6.92
CA ALA A 333 3.29 -20.99 6.41
C ALA A 333 3.18 -19.97 7.55
N TRP A 334 2.57 -20.35 8.66
CA TRP A 334 2.52 -19.53 9.88
C TRP A 334 3.92 -19.24 10.44
N GLU A 335 4.78 -20.27 10.55
CA GLU A 335 6.16 -20.08 11.04
C GLU A 335 6.96 -19.09 10.17
N LEU A 336 6.79 -19.13 8.84
CA LEU A 336 7.40 -18.16 7.94
C LEU A 336 6.86 -16.75 8.21
N LEU A 337 5.55 -16.55 8.29
CA LEU A 337 4.95 -15.24 8.54
C LEU A 337 5.35 -14.68 9.91
N LYS A 338 5.36 -15.53 10.94
CA LYS A 338 5.82 -15.17 12.28
C LYS A 338 7.30 -14.73 12.28
N PHE A 339 8.17 -15.47 11.58
CA PHE A 339 9.58 -15.10 11.42
C PHE A 339 9.75 -13.74 10.74
N LEU A 340 9.04 -13.52 9.62
CA LEU A 340 9.16 -12.27 8.86
C LEU A 340 8.71 -11.03 9.64
N ALA A 341 7.68 -11.16 10.49
CA ALA A 341 7.21 -10.08 11.36
C ALA A 341 7.99 -9.98 12.70
N GLY A 342 8.78 -10.99 13.02
CA GLY A 342 9.59 -11.07 14.24
C GLY A 342 10.81 -10.13 14.21
N GLU A 343 11.63 -10.24 15.26
CA GLU A 343 12.84 -9.39 15.37
C GLU A 343 13.86 -9.66 14.27
N GLU A 344 14.15 -10.91 13.97
CA GLU A 344 15.19 -11.28 12.99
C GLU A 344 14.78 -10.90 11.56
N GLY A 345 13.65 -11.40 11.09
CA GLY A 345 13.12 -11.07 9.77
C GLY A 345 12.86 -9.58 9.61
N GLY A 346 12.26 -8.95 10.62
CA GLY A 346 12.00 -7.52 10.64
C GLY A 346 13.26 -6.67 10.54
N LYS A 347 14.37 -7.04 11.20
CA LYS A 347 15.66 -6.34 11.08
C LYS A 347 16.23 -6.40 9.66
N ILE A 348 16.11 -7.55 9.01
CA ILE A 348 16.56 -7.71 7.61
C ILE A 348 15.72 -6.80 6.69
N LEU A 349 14.40 -6.83 6.85
CA LEU A 349 13.47 -6.01 6.06
C LEU A 349 13.71 -4.51 6.27
N LEU A 350 13.93 -4.09 7.53
CA LEU A 350 14.24 -2.71 7.89
C LEU A 350 15.57 -2.25 7.29
N GLY A 351 16.63 -3.04 7.45
CA GLY A 351 17.98 -2.71 6.97
C GLY A 351 18.04 -2.47 5.46
N GLY A 352 17.20 -3.16 4.70
CA GLY A 352 17.06 -2.98 3.26
C GLY A 352 16.08 -1.89 2.83
N GLY A 353 15.39 -1.21 3.75
CA GLY A 353 14.47 -0.13 3.44
C GLY A 353 13.17 -0.58 2.77
N ALA A 354 12.71 -1.80 3.05
CA ALA A 354 11.52 -2.34 2.42
C ALA A 354 10.23 -1.62 2.87
N PHE A 355 10.06 -1.47 4.18
CA PHE A 355 8.94 -0.81 4.85
C PHE A 355 9.25 -0.68 6.35
N THR A 356 8.43 0.04 7.11
CA THR A 356 8.54 0.09 8.57
C THR A 356 8.00 -1.23 9.15
N PRO A 357 8.82 -2.05 9.85
CA PRO A 357 8.35 -3.32 10.42
C PRO A 357 7.25 -3.13 11.45
N ILE A 358 6.31 -4.08 11.50
CA ILE A 358 5.21 -4.06 12.48
C ILE A 358 5.71 -4.15 13.92
N ASN A 359 6.84 -4.81 14.16
CA ASN A 359 7.45 -4.96 15.47
C ASN A 359 8.03 -3.63 15.95
N ASN A 360 7.43 -3.05 16.98
CA ASN A 360 7.81 -1.74 17.53
C ASN A 360 9.26 -1.67 17.97
N LYS A 361 9.81 -2.76 18.53
CA LYS A 361 11.21 -2.83 18.96
C LYS A 361 12.19 -2.79 17.79
N VAL A 362 11.79 -3.35 16.66
CA VAL A 362 12.58 -3.27 15.42
C VAL A 362 12.41 -1.92 14.76
N ALA A 363 11.19 -1.42 14.66
CA ALA A 363 10.91 -0.10 14.09
C ALA A 363 11.66 1.03 14.83
N ALA A 364 11.81 0.91 16.16
CA ALA A 364 12.59 1.84 16.98
C ALA A 364 14.10 1.83 16.67
N GLN A 365 14.62 0.86 15.89
CA GLN A 365 16.02 0.82 15.48
C GLN A 365 16.30 1.63 14.19
N LEU A 366 15.27 2.25 13.61
CA LEU A 366 15.47 3.17 12.50
C LEU A 366 16.41 4.31 12.89
N ALA A 367 17.54 4.38 12.22
CA ALA A 367 18.54 5.42 12.43
C ALA A 367 19.12 5.88 11.10
N ALA A 368 19.46 7.16 11.00
CA ALA A 368 19.98 7.76 9.79
C ALA A 368 21.36 7.19 9.38
N GLY A 369 22.20 6.84 10.36
CA GLY A 369 23.54 6.32 10.09
C GLY A 369 24.40 7.26 9.24
N GLY A 370 24.24 8.58 9.41
CA GLY A 370 24.91 9.61 8.60
C GLY A 370 24.34 9.80 7.19
N LYS A 371 23.16 9.20 6.88
CA LYS A 371 22.47 9.35 5.59
C LYS A 371 21.19 10.14 5.76
N GLN A 372 20.76 10.79 4.69
CA GLN A 372 19.44 11.44 4.65
C GLN A 372 18.31 10.38 4.56
N PRO A 373 17.15 10.64 5.12
CA PRO A 373 16.81 11.80 5.97
C PRO A 373 17.46 11.66 7.36
N GLU A 374 17.80 12.79 7.99
CA GLU A 374 18.36 12.80 9.34
C GLU A 374 17.34 12.26 10.37
N HIS A 375 16.07 12.67 10.23
CA HIS A 375 14.99 12.32 11.14
C HIS A 375 14.20 11.07 10.71
N ILE A 376 14.86 10.08 10.10
CA ILE A 376 14.23 8.83 9.62
C ILE A 376 13.49 8.06 10.73
N ALA A 377 13.89 8.23 12.00
CA ALA A 377 13.25 7.60 13.15
C ALA A 377 11.75 7.94 13.27
N LEU A 378 11.33 9.08 12.72
CA LEU A 378 9.92 9.50 12.68
C LEU A 378 8.99 8.47 12.04
N PHE A 379 9.48 7.65 11.11
CA PHE A 379 8.70 6.55 10.52
C PHE A 379 8.39 5.46 11.55
N GLY A 380 9.32 5.14 12.45
CA GLY A 380 9.09 4.19 13.54
C GLY A 380 8.16 4.77 14.61
N GLU A 381 8.34 6.05 14.94
CA GLU A 381 7.49 6.77 15.90
C GLU A 381 6.05 6.91 15.41
N ALA A 382 5.83 6.92 14.11
CA ALA A 382 4.51 6.97 13.48
C ALA A 382 3.57 5.85 13.96
N ALA A 383 4.09 4.74 14.48
CA ALA A 383 3.30 3.63 15.04
C ALA A 383 2.22 4.09 16.03
N LYS A 384 2.45 5.18 16.75
CA LYS A 384 1.52 5.78 17.75
C LYS A 384 0.51 6.75 17.12
N HIS A 385 0.71 7.08 15.86
CA HIS A 385 -0.05 8.09 15.12
C HIS A 385 -0.77 7.51 13.89
N LEU A 386 -0.79 6.20 13.77
CA LEU A 386 -1.44 5.54 12.64
C LEU A 386 -2.95 5.73 12.69
N THR A 387 -3.55 5.78 11.51
CA THR A 387 -4.96 5.54 11.25
C THR A 387 -5.05 4.54 10.09
N ALA A 388 -6.08 3.73 10.07
CA ALA A 388 -6.33 2.80 8.98
C ALA A 388 -7.67 3.13 8.32
N THR A 389 -7.76 2.90 7.03
CA THR A 389 -9.03 2.95 6.32
C THR A 389 -9.89 1.76 6.75
N ASN A 390 -11.13 2.03 7.15
CA ASN A 390 -12.07 0.98 7.51
C ASN A 390 -12.31 0.06 6.31
N GLN A 391 -12.23 -1.25 6.55
CA GLN A 391 -12.42 -2.23 5.49
C GLN A 391 -13.90 -2.44 5.16
N THR A 392 -14.18 -2.69 3.89
CA THR A 392 -15.52 -2.98 3.37
C THR A 392 -15.53 -4.36 2.69
N LYS A 393 -16.69 -4.90 2.36
CA LYS A 393 -16.78 -6.14 1.58
C LYS A 393 -16.17 -5.99 0.17
N ASN A 394 -16.19 -4.79 -0.38
CA ASN A 394 -15.67 -4.49 -1.72
C ASN A 394 -14.99 -3.12 -1.76
N THR A 395 -13.90 -2.99 -0.99
CA THR A 395 -13.13 -1.74 -0.90
C THR A 395 -12.58 -1.32 -2.26
N LEU A 396 -12.05 -2.27 -3.04
CA LEU A 396 -11.52 -1.98 -4.37
C LEU A 396 -12.60 -1.42 -5.31
N GLY A 397 -13.75 -2.09 -5.41
CA GLY A 397 -14.84 -1.62 -6.28
C GLY A 397 -15.36 -0.24 -5.89
N ALA A 398 -15.41 0.07 -4.60
CA ALA A 398 -15.75 1.40 -4.11
C ALA A 398 -14.68 2.44 -4.52
N ARG A 399 -13.40 2.11 -4.35
CA ARG A 399 -12.27 2.98 -4.68
C ARG A 399 -12.18 3.28 -6.18
N GLU A 400 -12.38 2.29 -7.02
CA GLU A 400 -12.41 2.44 -8.48
C GLU A 400 -13.54 3.35 -8.98
N LEU A 401 -14.55 3.61 -8.16
CA LEU A 401 -15.62 4.56 -8.46
C LEU A 401 -15.32 5.98 -7.97
N TYR A 402 -14.96 6.14 -6.69
CA TYR A 402 -14.86 7.50 -6.13
C TYR A 402 -13.55 8.21 -6.49
N ARG A 403 -12.43 7.49 -6.65
CA ARG A 403 -11.15 8.15 -6.98
C ARG A 403 -11.14 8.79 -8.36
N PRO A 404 -11.51 8.10 -9.45
CA PRO A 404 -11.62 8.77 -10.75
C PRO A 404 -12.64 9.90 -10.77
N ALA A 405 -13.70 9.82 -9.93
CA ALA A 405 -14.64 10.91 -9.80
C ALA A 405 -14.00 12.15 -9.18
N LEU A 406 -13.13 11.99 -8.17
CA LEU A 406 -12.40 13.08 -7.53
C LEU A 406 -11.43 13.80 -8.48
N ASP A 407 -11.02 13.21 -9.60
CA ASP A 407 -10.21 13.87 -10.62
C ASP A 407 -10.83 15.19 -11.11
N GLN A 408 -12.17 15.27 -11.16
CA GLN A 408 -12.87 16.50 -11.51
C GLN A 408 -12.63 17.63 -10.49
N ALA A 409 -12.54 17.28 -9.20
CA ALA A 409 -12.22 18.25 -8.15
C ALA A 409 -10.73 18.63 -8.20
N TYR A 410 -9.84 17.67 -8.37
CA TYR A 410 -8.39 17.93 -8.44
C TYR A 410 -7.97 18.70 -9.69
N ASN A 411 -8.72 18.57 -10.79
CA ASN A 411 -8.59 19.41 -11.98
C ASN A 411 -9.30 20.78 -11.87
N CYS A 412 -9.88 21.08 -10.70
CA CYS A 412 -10.59 22.35 -10.45
C CYS A 412 -11.87 22.54 -11.28
N GLU A 413 -12.47 21.47 -11.76
CA GLU A 413 -13.68 21.50 -12.61
C GLU A 413 -14.96 21.60 -11.77
N LYS A 414 -14.98 20.96 -10.60
CA LYS A 414 -16.13 20.92 -9.68
C LYS A 414 -15.68 20.97 -8.21
N PRO A 415 -16.53 21.49 -7.30
CA PRO A 415 -16.30 21.37 -5.86
C PRO A 415 -16.27 19.89 -5.42
N VAL A 416 -15.46 19.59 -4.41
CA VAL A 416 -15.37 18.23 -3.81
C VAL A 416 -16.73 17.70 -3.38
N ALA A 417 -17.56 18.56 -2.77
CA ALA A 417 -18.90 18.19 -2.30
C ALA A 417 -19.80 17.68 -3.45
N ASP A 418 -19.78 18.37 -4.59
CA ASP A 418 -20.64 18.02 -5.73
C ASP A 418 -20.22 16.67 -6.32
N VAL A 419 -18.93 16.46 -6.46
CA VAL A 419 -18.36 15.20 -6.98
C VAL A 419 -18.71 14.03 -6.07
N LEU A 420 -18.49 14.17 -4.77
CA LEU A 420 -18.70 13.10 -3.81
C LEU A 420 -20.19 12.76 -3.65
N ASN A 421 -21.07 13.78 -3.60
CA ASN A 421 -22.51 13.56 -3.54
C ASN A 421 -23.06 12.88 -4.81
N GLN A 422 -22.52 13.23 -5.97
CA GLN A 422 -22.92 12.62 -7.25
C GLN A 422 -22.56 11.13 -7.31
N ILE A 423 -21.39 10.73 -6.82
CA ILE A 423 -20.91 9.33 -6.90
C ILE A 423 -21.39 8.46 -5.75
N LYS A 424 -21.83 9.04 -4.63
CA LYS A 424 -22.22 8.33 -3.41
C LYS A 424 -23.13 7.12 -3.65
N PRO A 425 -24.26 7.22 -4.40
CA PRO A 425 -25.16 6.08 -4.58
C PRO A 425 -24.49 4.88 -5.27
N GLN A 426 -23.56 5.14 -6.20
CA GLN A 426 -22.83 4.09 -6.92
C GLN A 426 -21.84 3.40 -6.00
N VAL A 427 -21.09 4.18 -5.20
CA VAL A 427 -20.15 3.66 -4.21
C VAL A 427 -20.88 2.82 -3.16
N GLU A 428 -21.96 3.33 -2.58
CA GLU A 428 -22.75 2.60 -1.58
C GLU A 428 -23.37 1.31 -2.15
N ASN A 429 -23.72 1.29 -3.43
CA ASN A 429 -24.15 0.06 -4.07
C ASN A 429 -22.99 -0.95 -4.22
N ALA A 430 -21.79 -0.49 -4.58
CA ALA A 430 -20.61 -1.34 -4.67
C ALA A 430 -20.21 -1.95 -3.31
N LEU A 431 -20.44 -1.24 -2.19
CA LEU A 431 -20.15 -1.74 -0.83
C LEU A 431 -20.99 -2.94 -0.42
N LYS A 432 -22.10 -3.19 -1.08
CA LYS A 432 -23.01 -4.33 -0.76
C LYS A 432 -22.44 -5.68 -1.25
N GLY A 433 -21.51 -5.65 -2.19
CA GLY A 433 -20.81 -6.82 -2.78
C GLY A 433 -21.49 -7.33 -4.02
#